data_bf3d5f0f972ae788933a2d71b4c269f3
#
_entry.id   bf3d5f0f972ae788933a2d71b4c269f3
#
_cell.length_a   1.000
_cell.length_b   1.000
_cell.length_c   1.000
_cell.angle_alpha   90.00
_cell.angle_beta   90.00
_cell.angle_gamma   90.00
#
_symmetry.space_group_name_H-M   'P 1'
#
loop_
_entity.id
_entity.type
_entity.pdbx_description
1 polymer ?
#
loop_
_entity_poly.entity_id
_entity_poly.type
_entity_poly.pdbx_seq_one_letter_code
_entity_poly.pdbx_strand_id
1 'polypeptide(L)'
;MKIQLKEVTVRELTAGYKDNAEKGVVGYKGKLDIRPPYQREFVYGENQRNAVIDTVFKEFPLNVMYWAVRDDGGFEVIDGQQRTISLCQYVNGDFAFNFQYFHNLPDDEKEKFLNYKLMIYVCEGTDSEKLGWFKTINIAGEKLTEQELRNAVYSGSWLSDAKRYFSKTGCPAYAMAGKLLNGSPIRQDYLETAIDWISKGNIEIYMAKHQHDSNANELWLYFRKVIDWVNVLFQNYRKEMKGVNWGGLYNRYGEGNYDSATLESEVKRLMMDSDVKKKSGIYQYVF
;
A
#
# COMPACT_ATOMS: atom_id res chain seq x y z
N MET A 1 5.06 3.27 26.39
CA MET A 1 6.02 2.76 25.38
C MET A 1 7.45 3.09 25.81
N LYS A 2 8.35 2.11 25.80
CA LYS A 2 9.79 2.27 26.07
C LYS A 2 10.52 2.40 24.74
N ILE A 3 11.45 3.35 24.63
CA ILE A 3 12.21 3.62 23.40
C ILE A 3 13.69 3.56 23.72
N GLN A 4 14.45 2.79 22.92
CA GLN A 4 15.88 2.64 23.07
C GLN A 4 16.57 2.87 21.72
N LEU A 5 17.59 3.73 21.70
CA LEU A 5 18.42 3.93 20.53
C LEU A 5 19.39 2.77 20.35
N LYS A 6 19.49 2.24 19.16
CA LYS A 6 20.41 1.18 18.75
C LYS A 6 21.11 1.57 17.45
N GLU A 7 22.42 1.36 17.38
CA GLU A 7 23.17 1.41 16.13
C GLU A 7 23.13 0.02 15.45
N VAL A 8 22.82 0.00 14.17
CA VAL A 8 22.82 -1.21 13.33
C VAL A 8 23.56 -0.89 12.05
N THR A 9 24.53 -1.72 11.68
CA THR A 9 25.24 -1.53 10.42
C THR A 9 24.41 -2.00 9.23
N VAL A 10 24.68 -1.46 8.02
CA VAL A 10 24.07 -1.96 6.78
C VAL A 10 24.32 -3.45 6.61
N ARG A 11 25.50 -3.94 6.97
CA ARG A 11 25.86 -5.37 6.98
C ARG A 11 24.89 -6.20 7.83
N GLU A 12 24.62 -5.75 9.06
CA GLU A 12 23.71 -6.45 9.96
C GLU A 12 22.28 -6.41 9.44
N LEU A 13 21.83 -5.24 8.94
CA LEU A 13 20.50 -5.05 8.40
C LEU A 13 20.23 -5.98 7.21
N THR A 14 21.17 -6.04 6.26
CA THR A 14 21.01 -6.79 5.01
C THR A 14 21.26 -8.30 5.17
N ALA A 15 21.85 -8.71 6.29
CA ALA A 15 22.12 -10.12 6.56
C ALA A 15 20.81 -10.93 6.53
N GLY A 16 20.76 -11.95 5.66
CA GLY A 16 19.59 -12.81 5.50
C GLY A 16 18.39 -12.12 4.88
N TYR A 17 18.59 -11.02 4.13
CA TYR A 17 17.52 -10.37 3.38
C TYR A 17 16.84 -11.32 2.41
N LYS A 18 15.53 -11.35 2.46
CA LYS A 18 14.67 -12.09 1.51
C LYS A 18 13.41 -11.29 1.27
N ASP A 19 13.11 -11.04 0.01
CA ASP A 19 11.80 -10.57 -0.43
C ASP A 19 11.03 -11.77 -0.97
N ASN A 20 10.07 -12.25 -0.20
CA ASN A 20 9.21 -13.37 -0.57
C ASN A 20 7.87 -12.89 -1.13
N ALA A 21 7.83 -11.69 -1.69
CA ALA A 21 6.62 -11.06 -2.21
C ALA A 21 5.47 -11.10 -1.19
N GLU A 22 4.46 -11.94 -1.43
CA GLU A 22 3.27 -12.04 -0.57
C GLU A 22 3.54 -12.53 0.86
N LYS A 23 4.60 -13.29 1.04
CA LYS A 23 4.97 -13.87 2.36
C LYS A 23 5.76 -12.91 3.24
N GLY A 24 5.96 -11.65 2.78
CA GLY A 24 6.66 -10.62 3.53
C GLY A 24 8.11 -10.43 3.11
N VAL A 25 8.73 -9.41 3.68
CA VAL A 25 10.13 -9.03 3.43
C VAL A 25 10.86 -9.06 4.76
N VAL A 26 11.94 -9.82 4.83
CA VAL A 26 12.70 -9.99 6.07
C VAL A 26 14.16 -9.59 5.88
N GLY A 27 14.79 -9.15 6.96
CA GLY A 27 16.20 -8.83 7.06
C GLY A 27 16.73 -9.06 8.47
N TYR A 28 17.94 -8.56 8.78
CA TYR A 28 18.53 -8.66 10.10
C TYR A 28 18.56 -10.12 10.60
N LYS A 29 19.10 -11.02 9.77
CA LYS A 29 19.16 -12.48 9.99
C LYS A 29 17.76 -13.10 10.19
N GLY A 30 16.75 -12.60 9.51
CA GLY A 30 15.36 -13.06 9.61
C GLY A 30 14.61 -12.58 10.85
N LYS A 31 15.23 -11.75 11.70
CA LYS A 31 14.60 -11.21 12.92
C LYS A 31 13.80 -9.93 12.69
N LEU A 32 13.97 -9.27 11.54
CA LEU A 32 13.25 -8.05 11.20
C LEU A 32 12.24 -8.34 10.11
N ASP A 33 10.97 -8.13 10.41
CA ASP A 33 9.91 -8.00 9.40
C ASP A 33 9.95 -6.57 8.85
N ILE A 34 10.44 -6.43 7.62
CA ILE A 34 10.61 -5.13 6.96
C ILE A 34 9.27 -4.64 6.39
N ARG A 35 8.39 -5.55 6.01
CA ARG A 35 7.07 -5.25 5.46
C ARG A 35 5.98 -6.03 6.18
N PRO A 36 5.63 -5.62 7.41
CA PRO A 36 4.49 -6.21 8.10
C PRO A 36 3.19 -6.05 7.28
N PRO A 37 2.17 -6.89 7.50
CA PRO A 37 0.96 -6.94 6.68
C PRO A 37 0.20 -5.62 6.54
N TYR A 38 0.31 -4.72 7.52
CA TYR A 38 -0.32 -3.41 7.48
C TYR A 38 0.45 -2.36 6.67
N GLN A 39 1.76 -2.57 6.45
CA GLN A 39 2.58 -1.66 5.65
C GLN A 39 2.24 -1.78 4.15
N ARG A 40 2.48 -0.69 3.43
CA ARG A 40 2.30 -0.63 1.97
C ARG A 40 3.43 -1.35 1.24
N GLU A 41 3.22 -1.60 -0.05
CA GLU A 41 4.26 -2.07 -0.95
C GLU A 41 5.41 -1.05 -1.09
N PHE A 42 6.53 -1.51 -1.64
CA PHE A 42 7.65 -0.63 -1.96
C PHE A 42 7.24 0.38 -3.05
N VAL A 43 7.34 1.66 -2.75
CA VAL A 43 6.85 2.74 -3.63
C VAL A 43 7.94 3.69 -4.11
N TYR A 44 9.17 3.61 -3.56
CA TYR A 44 10.26 4.48 -4.01
C TYR A 44 10.58 4.23 -5.49
N GLY A 45 10.52 5.30 -6.28
CA GLY A 45 11.06 5.31 -7.63
C GLY A 45 12.60 5.35 -7.63
N GLU A 46 13.17 5.29 -8.81
CA GLU A 46 14.63 5.27 -9.01
C GLU A 46 15.34 6.43 -8.30
N ASN A 47 14.84 7.65 -8.44
CA ASN A 47 15.46 8.83 -7.83
C ASN A 47 15.50 8.74 -6.29
N GLN A 48 14.43 8.24 -5.67
CA GLN A 48 14.34 8.12 -4.22
C GLN A 48 15.26 7.01 -3.70
N ARG A 49 15.33 5.86 -4.38
CA ARG A 49 16.28 4.79 -4.06
C ARG A 49 17.72 5.28 -4.16
N ASN A 50 18.04 5.93 -5.28
CA ASN A 50 19.38 6.47 -5.54
C ASN A 50 19.78 7.50 -4.49
N ALA A 51 18.86 8.35 -4.01
CA ALA A 51 19.14 9.32 -2.96
C ALA A 51 19.50 8.63 -1.62
N VAL A 52 18.87 7.49 -1.30
CA VAL A 52 19.25 6.70 -0.10
C VAL A 52 20.67 6.17 -0.24
N ILE A 53 21.01 5.58 -1.37
CA ILE A 53 22.33 5.00 -1.62
C ILE A 53 23.41 6.07 -1.63
N ASP A 54 23.17 7.19 -2.31
CA ASP A 54 24.05 8.35 -2.37
C ASP A 54 24.37 8.91 -0.98
N THR A 55 23.33 8.98 -0.11
CA THR A 55 23.49 9.44 1.27
C THR A 55 24.47 8.57 2.05
N VAL A 56 24.38 7.24 1.88
CA VAL A 56 25.29 6.28 2.55
C VAL A 56 26.72 6.40 2.01
N PHE A 57 26.90 6.51 0.68
CA PHE A 57 28.22 6.69 0.09
C PHE A 57 28.91 7.99 0.54
N LYS A 58 28.13 9.05 0.75
CA LYS A 58 28.62 10.34 1.26
C LYS A 58 28.80 10.36 2.77
N GLU A 59 28.48 9.27 3.46
CA GLU A 59 28.49 9.19 4.93
C GLU A 59 27.62 10.26 5.60
N PHE A 60 26.63 10.78 4.88
CA PHE A 60 25.66 11.71 5.44
C PHE A 60 24.66 10.98 6.34
N PRO A 61 24.12 11.62 7.40
CA PRO A 61 23.17 10.96 8.27
C PRO A 61 21.86 10.66 7.54
N LEU A 62 21.48 9.38 7.47
CA LEU A 62 20.12 9.01 7.14
C LEU A 62 19.20 9.32 8.33
N ASN A 63 17.97 9.74 8.02
CA ASN A 63 16.96 9.89 9.06
C ASN A 63 16.81 8.60 9.87
N VAL A 64 16.61 8.75 11.17
CA VAL A 64 16.39 7.63 12.10
C VAL A 64 15.24 6.73 11.61
N MET A 65 15.32 5.44 11.92
CA MET A 65 14.30 4.47 11.63
C MET A 65 13.72 3.93 12.94
N TYR A 66 12.50 3.39 12.87
CA TYR A 66 11.79 2.93 14.06
C TYR A 66 11.36 1.48 13.88
N TRP A 67 11.76 0.63 14.81
CA TRP A 67 11.39 -0.77 14.88
C TRP A 67 10.57 -1.03 16.15
N ALA A 68 9.52 -1.83 16.05
CA ALA A 68 8.80 -2.34 17.22
C ALA A 68 9.28 -3.73 17.59
N VAL A 69 9.35 -4.01 18.87
CA VAL A 69 9.58 -5.37 19.38
C VAL A 69 8.31 -6.18 19.16
N ARG A 70 8.47 -7.40 18.66
CA ARG A 70 7.41 -8.40 18.47
C ARG A 70 7.39 -9.39 19.63
N ASP A 71 6.27 -10.08 19.82
CA ASP A 71 6.10 -11.08 20.89
C ASP A 71 7.04 -12.29 20.74
N ASP A 72 7.47 -12.59 19.51
CA ASP A 72 8.44 -13.66 19.21
C ASP A 72 9.91 -13.25 19.46
N GLY A 73 10.15 -12.07 20.00
CA GLY A 73 11.49 -11.52 20.23
C GLY A 73 12.18 -10.96 18.98
N GLY A 74 11.49 -10.96 17.84
CA GLY A 74 11.90 -10.28 16.61
C GLY A 74 11.51 -8.80 16.62
N PHE A 75 11.62 -8.18 15.46
CA PHE A 75 11.30 -6.78 15.22
C PHE A 75 10.39 -6.63 13.99
N GLU A 76 9.63 -5.57 13.96
CA GLU A 76 8.94 -5.10 12.75
C GLU A 76 9.25 -3.62 12.52
N VAL A 77 9.31 -3.21 11.25
CA VAL A 77 9.54 -1.82 10.88
C VAL A 77 8.28 -1.00 11.13
N ILE A 78 8.38 0.07 11.93
CA ILE A 78 7.31 1.08 12.07
C ILE A 78 7.53 2.19 11.04
N ASP A 79 8.74 2.75 10.97
CA ASP A 79 9.14 3.73 9.93
C ASP A 79 10.54 3.41 9.41
N GLY A 80 10.78 3.81 8.16
CA GLY A 80 12.04 3.54 7.45
C GLY A 80 11.97 2.33 6.50
N GLN A 81 10.78 1.74 6.28
CA GLN A 81 10.59 0.60 5.37
C GLN A 81 11.24 0.84 4.00
N GLN A 82 10.95 1.96 3.37
CA GLN A 82 11.43 2.28 2.02
C GLN A 82 12.95 2.41 1.97
N ARG A 83 13.55 3.04 2.99
CA ARG A 83 15.01 3.16 3.14
C ARG A 83 15.65 1.80 3.37
N THR A 84 15.08 1.00 4.25
CA THR A 84 15.54 -0.36 4.54
C THR A 84 15.53 -1.24 3.28
N ILE A 85 14.42 -1.25 2.54
CA ILE A 85 14.32 -2.04 1.31
C ILE A 85 15.33 -1.55 0.26
N SER A 86 15.51 -0.23 0.10
CA SER A 86 16.49 0.33 -0.85
C SER A 86 17.92 -0.15 -0.56
N LEU A 87 18.33 -0.13 0.72
CA LEU A 87 19.64 -0.62 1.15
C LEU A 87 19.79 -2.13 0.89
N CYS A 88 18.78 -2.90 1.26
CA CYS A 88 18.78 -4.35 1.08
C CYS A 88 18.84 -4.74 -0.41
N GLN A 89 18.01 -4.12 -1.24
CA GLN A 89 17.98 -4.36 -2.68
C GLN A 89 19.31 -4.01 -3.35
N TYR A 90 19.95 -2.89 -2.96
CA TYR A 90 21.24 -2.52 -3.52
C TYR A 90 22.33 -3.53 -3.16
N VAL A 91 22.44 -3.91 -1.89
CA VAL A 91 23.42 -4.92 -1.45
C VAL A 91 23.12 -6.29 -2.08
N ASN A 92 21.86 -6.64 -2.30
CA ASN A 92 21.45 -7.87 -2.98
C ASN A 92 21.74 -7.84 -4.50
N GLY A 93 22.01 -6.67 -5.08
CA GLY A 93 22.28 -6.51 -6.49
C GLY A 93 21.04 -6.40 -7.38
N ASP A 94 19.90 -6.00 -6.82
CA ASP A 94 18.63 -5.90 -7.54
C ASP A 94 18.59 -4.67 -8.45
N PHE A 95 19.43 -3.66 -8.20
CA PHE A 95 19.58 -2.49 -9.06
C PHE A 95 21.00 -1.88 -8.99
N ALA A 96 21.33 -1.07 -9.99
CA ALA A 96 22.60 -0.33 -10.06
C ALA A 96 22.40 1.11 -9.56
N PHE A 97 23.38 1.65 -8.83
CA PHE A 97 23.52 3.07 -8.53
C PHE A 97 24.68 3.64 -9.36
N ASN A 98 24.46 4.74 -10.08
CA ASN A 98 25.44 5.34 -10.99
C ASN A 98 26.09 4.30 -11.95
N PHE A 99 25.26 3.41 -12.53
CA PHE A 99 25.68 2.33 -13.42
C PHE A 99 26.54 1.24 -12.76
N GLN A 100 26.70 1.25 -11.43
CA GLN A 100 27.46 0.25 -10.69
C GLN A 100 26.54 -0.56 -9.76
N TYR A 101 26.58 -1.88 -9.91
CA TYR A 101 25.99 -2.81 -8.95
C TYR A 101 26.91 -2.97 -7.74
N PHE A 102 26.33 -3.21 -6.57
CA PHE A 102 27.09 -3.38 -5.34
C PHE A 102 28.21 -4.43 -5.44
N HIS A 103 27.95 -5.56 -6.09
CA HIS A 103 28.95 -6.62 -6.26
C HIS A 103 30.14 -6.22 -7.15
N ASN A 104 30.01 -5.18 -7.97
CA ASN A 104 31.08 -4.66 -8.85
C ASN A 104 31.90 -3.54 -8.20
N LEU A 105 31.56 -3.13 -6.98
CA LEU A 105 32.35 -2.11 -6.26
C LEU A 105 33.72 -2.67 -5.84
N PRO A 106 34.75 -1.82 -5.69
CA PRO A 106 35.99 -2.15 -4.98
C PRO A 106 35.70 -2.63 -3.55
N ASP A 107 36.55 -3.49 -3.02
CA ASP A 107 36.31 -4.11 -1.70
C ASP A 107 36.31 -3.09 -0.55
N ASP A 108 37.13 -2.05 -0.64
CA ASP A 108 37.14 -0.94 0.32
C ASP A 108 35.83 -0.13 0.33
N GLU A 109 35.25 0.11 -0.85
CA GLU A 109 33.95 0.78 -0.98
C GLU A 109 32.81 -0.11 -0.45
N LYS A 110 32.86 -1.42 -0.74
CA LYS A 110 31.90 -2.39 -0.14
C LYS A 110 31.96 -2.38 1.36
N GLU A 111 33.17 -2.45 1.93
CA GLU A 111 33.37 -2.45 3.38
C GLU A 111 32.88 -1.14 4.00
N LYS A 112 33.19 0.01 3.39
CA LYS A 112 32.70 1.30 3.83
C LYS A 112 31.19 1.36 3.83
N PHE A 113 30.54 0.94 2.76
CA PHE A 113 29.08 0.92 2.63
C PHE A 113 28.43 0.00 3.68
N LEU A 114 28.96 -1.22 3.83
CA LEU A 114 28.44 -2.22 4.76
C LEU A 114 28.61 -1.83 6.22
N ASN A 115 29.65 -1.08 6.55
CA ASN A 115 29.93 -0.61 7.92
C ASN A 115 29.22 0.71 8.27
N TYR A 116 28.50 1.32 7.32
CA TYR A 116 27.68 2.50 7.60
C TYR A 116 26.66 2.20 8.71
N LYS A 117 26.58 3.11 9.70
CA LYS A 117 25.75 2.96 10.90
C LYS A 117 24.40 3.61 10.72
N LEU A 118 23.37 2.82 10.89
CA LEU A 118 21.97 3.23 10.91
C LEU A 118 21.53 3.47 12.35
N MET A 119 20.83 4.56 12.57
CA MET A 119 20.27 4.91 13.87
C MET A 119 18.85 4.37 13.97
N ILE A 120 18.62 3.41 14.84
CA ILE A 120 17.34 2.71 14.99
C ILE A 120 16.78 2.98 16.38
N TYR A 121 15.58 3.53 16.46
CA TYR A 121 14.81 3.53 17.70
C TYR A 121 14.02 2.23 17.81
N VAL A 122 14.36 1.41 18.78
CA VAL A 122 13.63 0.20 19.14
C VAL A 122 12.55 0.56 20.15
N CYS A 123 11.30 0.30 19.78
CA CYS A 123 10.10 0.66 20.53
C CYS A 123 9.47 -0.61 21.13
N GLU A 124 9.29 -0.63 22.44
CA GLU A 124 8.62 -1.70 23.17
C GLU A 124 7.37 -1.14 23.87
N GLY A 125 6.22 -1.77 23.66
CA GLY A 125 4.96 -1.30 24.22
C GLY A 125 3.79 -2.14 23.74
N THR A 126 2.58 -1.78 24.17
CA THR A 126 1.34 -2.40 23.71
C THR A 126 1.05 -2.08 22.24
N ASP A 127 0.24 -2.89 21.58
CA ASP A 127 -0.12 -2.66 20.16
C ASP A 127 -0.83 -1.32 19.97
N SER A 128 -1.62 -0.88 20.95
CA SER A 128 -2.26 0.44 20.94
C SER A 128 -1.24 1.58 20.98
N GLU A 129 -0.17 1.46 21.79
CA GLU A 129 0.91 2.45 21.85
C GLU A 129 1.73 2.46 20.57
N LYS A 130 2.07 1.28 20.03
CA LYS A 130 2.79 1.14 18.76
C LYS A 130 2.00 1.78 17.62
N LEU A 131 0.68 1.51 17.54
CA LEU A 131 -0.21 2.06 16.54
C LEU A 131 -0.35 3.60 16.67
N GLY A 132 -0.51 4.09 17.89
CA GLY A 132 -0.55 5.53 18.15
C GLY A 132 0.73 6.22 17.70
N TRP A 133 1.88 5.60 17.96
CA TRP A 133 3.17 6.08 17.52
C TRP A 133 3.33 6.03 16.00
N PHE A 134 2.92 4.94 15.36
CA PHE A 134 2.91 4.80 13.89
C PHE A 134 2.14 5.93 13.21
N LYS A 135 0.96 6.27 13.73
CA LYS A 135 0.17 7.42 13.22
C LYS A 135 0.93 8.74 13.37
N THR A 136 1.62 8.93 14.49
CA THR A 136 2.32 10.19 14.81
C THR A 136 3.57 10.38 13.97
N ILE A 137 4.38 9.34 13.78
CA ILE A 137 5.69 9.42 13.13
C ILE A 137 5.58 9.65 11.62
N ASN A 138 4.52 9.16 10.98
CA ASN A 138 4.30 9.31 9.55
C ASN A 138 3.87 10.74 9.13
N ILE A 139 3.79 11.70 10.06
CA ILE A 139 3.48 13.10 9.76
C ILE A 139 4.61 13.79 8.97
N ALA A 140 5.86 13.36 9.14
CA ALA A 140 7.05 14.04 8.58
C ALA A 140 7.56 13.47 7.24
N GLY A 141 7.02 12.32 6.79
CA GLY A 141 7.44 11.62 5.57
C GLY A 141 6.42 11.69 4.43
N GLU A 142 6.48 10.73 3.51
CA GLU A 142 5.41 10.55 2.54
C GLU A 142 4.15 10.07 3.26
N LYS A 143 3.17 10.98 3.34
CA LYS A 143 1.95 10.78 4.14
C LYS A 143 1.24 9.47 3.78
N LEU A 144 0.89 8.72 4.80
CA LEU A 144 0.00 7.58 4.66
C LEU A 144 -1.40 8.04 4.24
N THR A 145 -2.05 7.24 3.41
CA THR A 145 -3.47 7.41 3.12
C THR A 145 -4.30 6.97 4.33
N GLU A 146 -5.56 7.40 4.38
CA GLU A 146 -6.49 6.95 5.42
C GLU A 146 -6.62 5.42 5.43
N GLN A 147 -6.62 4.79 4.26
CA GLN A 147 -6.69 3.33 4.17
C GLN A 147 -5.40 2.64 4.66
N GLU A 148 -4.22 3.22 4.42
CA GLU A 148 -2.98 2.71 4.98
C GLU A 148 -2.99 2.75 6.52
N LEU A 149 -3.58 3.79 7.10
CA LEU A 149 -3.78 3.89 8.55
C LEU A 149 -4.78 2.84 9.06
N ARG A 150 -5.92 2.67 8.38
CA ARG A 150 -6.90 1.62 8.72
C ARG A 150 -6.29 0.22 8.64
N ASN A 151 -5.43 -0.03 7.65
CA ASN A 151 -4.73 -1.30 7.52
C ASN A 151 -3.87 -1.64 8.74
N ALA A 152 -3.27 -0.64 9.40
CA ALA A 152 -2.53 -0.85 10.63
C ALA A 152 -3.43 -1.18 11.82
N VAL A 153 -4.63 -0.56 11.89
CA VAL A 153 -5.60 -0.81 12.96
C VAL A 153 -6.22 -2.19 12.86
N TYR A 154 -6.61 -2.58 11.65
CA TYR A 154 -7.37 -3.80 11.37
C TYR A 154 -6.50 -4.87 10.69
N SER A 155 -5.23 -4.97 11.08
CA SER A 155 -4.33 -6.00 10.56
C SER A 155 -4.81 -7.40 10.93
N GLY A 156 -4.71 -8.34 9.97
CA GLY A 156 -5.16 -9.73 10.17
C GLY A 156 -5.13 -10.54 8.89
N SER A 157 -5.60 -11.78 8.97
CA SER A 157 -5.65 -12.72 7.84
C SER A 157 -6.51 -12.20 6.69
N TRP A 158 -7.66 -11.63 7.01
CA TRP A 158 -8.56 -11.02 6.03
C TRP A 158 -7.86 -9.91 5.21
N LEU A 159 -7.20 -8.97 5.91
CA LEU A 159 -6.49 -7.88 5.24
C LEU A 159 -5.36 -8.39 4.36
N SER A 160 -4.60 -9.37 4.83
CA SER A 160 -3.50 -9.97 4.08
C SER A 160 -3.99 -10.62 2.78
N ASP A 161 -5.15 -11.29 2.83
CA ASP A 161 -5.76 -11.86 1.65
C ASP A 161 -6.36 -10.78 0.72
N ALA A 162 -7.05 -9.78 1.27
CA ALA A 162 -7.60 -8.65 0.50
C ALA A 162 -6.51 -7.93 -0.30
N LYS A 163 -5.35 -7.68 0.29
CA LYS A 163 -4.22 -7.02 -0.37
C LYS A 163 -3.71 -7.77 -1.61
N ARG A 164 -3.88 -9.08 -1.70
CA ARG A 164 -3.54 -9.86 -2.90
C ARG A 164 -4.37 -9.45 -4.10
N TYR A 165 -5.62 -9.11 -3.89
CA TYR A 165 -6.54 -8.72 -4.96
C TYR A 165 -6.47 -7.24 -5.31
N PHE A 166 -6.19 -6.37 -4.33
CA PHE A 166 -6.41 -4.92 -4.45
C PHE A 166 -5.17 -4.04 -4.35
N SER A 167 -4.06 -4.53 -3.77
CA SER A 167 -3.02 -3.63 -3.25
C SER A 167 -1.63 -3.82 -3.87
N LYS A 168 -1.54 -4.43 -5.03
CA LYS A 168 -0.27 -4.68 -5.73
C LYS A 168 -0.25 -4.07 -7.12
N THR A 169 0.95 -3.80 -7.62
CA THR A 169 1.14 -3.48 -9.04
C THR A 169 0.61 -4.65 -9.88
N GLY A 170 -0.29 -4.35 -10.82
CA GLY A 170 -0.88 -5.37 -11.68
C GLY A 170 -1.82 -6.35 -10.98
N CYS A 171 -2.33 -6.02 -9.78
CA CYS A 171 -3.29 -6.86 -9.06
C CYS A 171 -4.57 -7.12 -9.87
N PRO A 172 -5.32 -8.20 -9.54
CA PRO A 172 -6.56 -8.53 -10.24
C PRO A 172 -7.56 -7.38 -10.34
N ALA A 173 -7.74 -6.60 -9.27
CA ALA A 173 -8.65 -5.45 -9.29
C ALA A 173 -8.19 -4.36 -10.27
N TYR A 174 -6.89 -4.09 -10.35
CA TYR A 174 -6.35 -3.14 -11.32
C TYR A 174 -6.51 -3.65 -12.75
N ALA A 175 -6.25 -4.92 -13.00
CA ALA A 175 -6.41 -5.51 -14.33
C ALA A 175 -7.86 -5.40 -14.84
N MET A 176 -8.85 -5.57 -13.94
CA MET A 176 -10.27 -5.49 -14.30
C MET A 176 -10.79 -4.06 -14.39
N ALA A 177 -10.41 -3.19 -13.48
CA ALA A 177 -11.05 -1.90 -13.24
C ALA A 177 -10.15 -0.67 -13.43
N GLY A 178 -8.93 -0.82 -13.94
CA GLY A 178 -7.98 0.28 -14.13
C GLY A 178 -8.49 1.41 -15.03
N LYS A 179 -9.45 1.12 -15.93
CA LYS A 179 -10.13 2.12 -16.76
C LYS A 179 -11.28 2.81 -16.02
N LEU A 180 -11.85 2.17 -14.99
CA LEU A 180 -13.05 2.61 -14.29
C LEU A 180 -12.74 3.38 -13.00
N LEU A 181 -11.63 3.08 -12.35
CA LEU A 181 -11.27 3.63 -11.05
C LEU A 181 -10.10 4.61 -11.13
N ASN A 182 -10.12 5.58 -10.23
CA ASN A 182 -8.98 6.45 -9.95
C ASN A 182 -8.03 5.82 -8.91
N GLY A 183 -6.85 6.44 -8.74
CA GLY A 183 -5.91 6.07 -7.69
C GLY A 183 -4.94 4.96 -8.09
N SER A 184 -4.20 4.47 -7.11
CA SER A 184 -3.14 3.48 -7.24
C SER A 184 -3.35 2.30 -6.28
N PRO A 185 -3.28 1.04 -6.77
CA PRO A 185 -3.39 -0.13 -5.88
C PRO A 185 -2.36 -0.12 -4.75
N ILE A 186 -1.11 0.27 -5.03
CA ILE A 186 -0.04 0.30 -4.03
C ILE A 186 -0.25 1.35 -2.94
N ARG A 187 -1.09 2.38 -3.21
CA ARG A 187 -1.54 3.37 -2.23
C ARG A 187 -2.85 2.98 -1.55
N GLN A 188 -3.31 1.76 -1.75
CA GLN A 188 -4.50 1.15 -1.19
C GLN A 188 -5.84 1.72 -1.71
N ASP A 189 -5.82 2.59 -2.72
CA ASP A 189 -7.03 3.27 -3.22
C ASP A 189 -8.08 2.27 -3.75
N TYR A 190 -7.64 1.18 -4.38
CA TYR A 190 -8.54 0.13 -4.87
C TYR A 190 -9.17 -0.67 -3.73
N LEU A 191 -8.40 -0.95 -2.67
CA LEU A 191 -8.91 -1.62 -1.49
C LEU A 191 -9.92 -0.74 -0.76
N GLU A 192 -9.59 0.53 -0.54
CA GLU A 192 -10.48 1.51 0.07
C GLU A 192 -11.80 1.61 -0.70
N THR A 193 -11.71 1.77 -2.03
CA THR A 193 -12.89 1.87 -2.90
C THR A 193 -13.77 0.62 -2.81
N ALA A 194 -13.20 -0.58 -2.83
CA ALA A 194 -13.96 -1.82 -2.73
C ALA A 194 -14.67 -1.96 -1.38
N ILE A 195 -13.99 -1.61 -0.29
CA ILE A 195 -14.58 -1.63 1.07
C ILE A 195 -15.67 -0.55 1.19
N ASP A 196 -15.40 0.66 0.71
CA ASP A 196 -16.39 1.75 0.69
C ASP A 196 -17.70 1.33 0.01
N TRP A 197 -17.59 0.69 -1.14
CA TRP A 197 -18.74 0.23 -1.90
C TRP A 197 -19.56 -0.83 -1.17
N ILE A 198 -18.93 -1.89 -0.69
CA ILE A 198 -19.64 -3.00 -0.01
C ILE A 198 -20.21 -2.56 1.34
N SER A 199 -19.50 -1.70 2.04
CA SER A 199 -19.89 -1.19 3.37
C SER A 199 -20.86 -0.01 3.30
N LYS A 200 -21.11 0.53 2.11
CA LYS A 200 -21.91 1.76 1.90
C LYS A 200 -21.39 2.93 2.73
N GLY A 201 -20.06 3.12 2.73
CA GLY A 201 -19.38 4.21 3.45
C GLY A 201 -18.92 3.85 4.87
N ASN A 202 -19.28 2.69 5.40
CA ASN A 202 -18.93 2.30 6.78
C ASN A 202 -17.65 1.43 6.84
N ILE A 203 -16.55 1.95 6.28
CA ILE A 203 -15.28 1.22 6.07
C ILE A 203 -14.77 0.59 7.37
N GLU A 204 -14.67 1.36 8.45
CA GLU A 204 -14.11 0.90 9.73
C GLU A 204 -14.94 -0.21 10.37
N ILE A 205 -16.27 -0.09 10.32
CA ILE A 205 -17.18 -1.12 10.85
C ILE A 205 -17.01 -2.42 10.05
N TYR A 206 -16.90 -2.31 8.74
CA TYR A 206 -16.70 -3.48 7.88
C TYR A 206 -15.36 -4.15 8.18
N MET A 207 -14.25 -3.39 8.23
CA MET A 207 -12.93 -3.93 8.53
C MET A 207 -12.85 -4.56 9.91
N ALA A 208 -13.42 -3.93 10.95
CA ALA A 208 -13.48 -4.48 12.30
C ALA A 208 -14.23 -5.82 12.36
N LYS A 209 -15.37 -5.91 11.66
CA LYS A 209 -16.18 -7.14 11.60
C LYS A 209 -15.43 -8.31 10.95
N HIS A 210 -14.67 -8.03 9.89
CA HIS A 210 -14.02 -9.05 9.08
C HIS A 210 -12.54 -9.29 9.44
N GLN A 211 -11.97 -8.54 10.39
CA GLN A 211 -10.54 -8.57 10.73
C GLN A 211 -9.99 -9.99 10.94
N HIS A 212 -10.78 -10.87 11.54
CA HIS A 212 -10.38 -12.24 11.90
C HIS A 212 -10.83 -13.30 10.87
N ASP A 213 -11.48 -12.91 9.80
CA ASP A 213 -11.87 -13.83 8.74
C ASP A 213 -10.62 -14.39 8.04
N SER A 214 -10.71 -15.63 7.59
CA SER A 214 -9.58 -16.32 6.95
C SER A 214 -9.25 -15.81 5.56
N ASN A 215 -10.20 -15.16 4.88
CA ASN A 215 -10.05 -14.67 3.51
C ASN A 215 -10.99 -13.49 3.23
N ALA A 216 -10.75 -12.79 2.13
CA ALA A 216 -11.53 -11.65 1.65
C ALA A 216 -12.39 -11.98 0.41
N ASN A 217 -12.80 -13.23 0.25
CA ASN A 217 -13.55 -13.68 -0.92
C ASN A 217 -14.88 -12.93 -1.11
N GLU A 218 -15.58 -12.58 -0.02
CA GLU A 218 -16.82 -11.80 -0.09
C GLU A 218 -16.57 -10.45 -0.77
N LEU A 219 -15.56 -9.71 -0.30
CA LEU A 219 -15.17 -8.42 -0.87
C LEU A 219 -14.78 -8.55 -2.35
N TRP A 220 -13.97 -9.56 -2.66
CA TRP A 220 -13.52 -9.80 -4.03
C TRP A 220 -14.67 -10.14 -4.99
N LEU A 221 -15.57 -11.03 -4.60
CA LEU A 221 -16.72 -11.41 -5.40
C LEU A 221 -17.68 -10.25 -5.61
N TYR A 222 -17.92 -9.45 -4.55
CA TYR A 222 -18.72 -8.23 -4.66
C TYR A 222 -18.11 -7.25 -5.67
N PHE A 223 -16.81 -6.96 -5.54
CA PHE A 223 -16.11 -6.06 -6.45
C PHE A 223 -16.22 -6.53 -7.90
N ARG A 224 -16.01 -7.81 -8.15
CA ARG A 224 -16.18 -8.39 -9.49
C ARG A 224 -17.59 -8.19 -10.02
N LYS A 225 -18.62 -8.48 -9.23
CA LYS A 225 -20.02 -8.28 -9.65
C LYS A 225 -20.27 -6.83 -10.06
N VAL A 226 -19.75 -5.85 -9.31
CA VAL A 226 -19.87 -4.43 -9.68
C VAL A 226 -19.23 -4.16 -11.04
N ILE A 227 -18.00 -4.60 -11.25
CA ILE A 227 -17.27 -4.32 -12.48
C ILE A 227 -17.88 -5.04 -13.68
N ASP A 228 -18.30 -6.31 -13.51
CA ASP A 228 -18.96 -7.08 -14.57
C ASP A 228 -20.29 -6.40 -14.96
N TRP A 229 -21.09 -5.95 -13.99
CA TRP A 229 -22.32 -5.21 -14.22
C TRP A 229 -22.07 -3.90 -15.00
N VAL A 230 -21.04 -3.13 -14.63
CA VAL A 230 -20.67 -1.91 -15.36
C VAL A 230 -20.30 -2.23 -16.80
N ASN A 231 -19.48 -3.25 -17.02
CA ASN A 231 -19.05 -3.63 -18.37
C ASN A 231 -20.20 -4.13 -19.27
N VAL A 232 -21.21 -4.75 -18.69
CA VAL A 232 -22.41 -5.19 -19.43
C VAL A 232 -23.28 -4.01 -19.83
N LEU A 233 -23.52 -3.08 -18.93
CA LEU A 233 -24.46 -1.97 -19.16
C LEU A 233 -23.83 -0.80 -19.91
N PHE A 234 -22.55 -0.51 -19.66
CA PHE A 234 -21.90 0.67 -20.22
C PHE A 234 -20.84 0.27 -21.26
N GLN A 235 -21.28 -0.38 -22.33
CA GLN A 235 -20.41 -0.88 -23.40
C GLN A 235 -19.63 0.25 -24.10
N ASN A 236 -20.18 1.45 -24.12
CA ASN A 236 -19.56 2.64 -24.72
C ASN A 236 -18.75 3.45 -23.72
N TYR A 237 -18.10 2.78 -22.74
CA TYR A 237 -17.29 3.43 -21.72
C TYR A 237 -16.30 4.42 -22.32
N ARG A 238 -16.21 5.61 -21.71
CA ARG A 238 -15.26 6.65 -22.05
C ARG A 238 -14.37 7.00 -20.86
N LYS A 239 -13.15 7.48 -21.14
CA LYS A 239 -12.16 7.82 -20.13
C LYS A 239 -12.69 8.82 -19.09
N GLU A 240 -13.61 9.68 -19.50
CA GLU A 240 -14.27 10.68 -18.66
C GLU A 240 -15.16 10.07 -17.57
N MET A 241 -15.60 8.82 -17.72
CA MET A 241 -16.38 8.07 -16.72
C MET A 241 -15.50 7.51 -15.59
N LYS A 242 -14.19 7.63 -15.71
CA LYS A 242 -13.26 7.16 -14.68
C LYS A 242 -13.51 7.88 -13.36
N GLY A 243 -13.65 7.11 -12.27
CA GLY A 243 -13.87 7.63 -10.92
C GLY A 243 -15.34 7.87 -10.56
N VAL A 244 -16.30 7.41 -11.36
CA VAL A 244 -17.71 7.34 -10.97
C VAL A 244 -17.88 6.35 -9.82
N ASN A 245 -18.79 6.62 -8.88
CA ASN A 245 -19.12 5.71 -7.77
C ASN A 245 -19.96 4.51 -8.29
N TRP A 246 -19.29 3.59 -8.97
CA TRP A 246 -19.93 2.42 -9.56
C TRP A 246 -20.56 1.48 -8.53
N GLY A 247 -19.94 1.34 -7.36
CA GLY A 247 -20.52 0.54 -6.28
C GLY A 247 -21.80 1.15 -5.72
N GLY A 248 -21.87 2.48 -5.60
CA GLY A 248 -23.10 3.16 -5.22
C GLY A 248 -24.24 2.96 -6.20
N LEU A 249 -23.94 2.98 -7.52
CA LEU A 249 -24.91 2.66 -8.56
C LEU A 249 -25.32 1.19 -8.50
N TYR A 250 -24.36 0.27 -8.39
CA TYR A 250 -24.65 -1.16 -8.30
C TYR A 250 -25.52 -1.49 -7.08
N ASN A 251 -25.25 -0.89 -5.93
CA ASN A 251 -26.02 -1.10 -4.70
C ASN A 251 -27.50 -0.67 -4.84
N ARG A 252 -27.79 0.22 -5.78
CA ARG A 252 -29.16 0.68 -6.05
C ARG A 252 -29.83 -0.09 -7.18
N TYR A 253 -29.08 -0.47 -8.21
CA TYR A 253 -29.63 -0.92 -9.49
C TYR A 253 -29.10 -2.28 -9.94
N GLY A 254 -28.10 -2.86 -9.28
CA GLY A 254 -27.32 -4.01 -9.77
C GLY A 254 -28.03 -5.35 -9.76
N GLU A 255 -29.00 -5.57 -8.87
CA GLU A 255 -29.69 -6.87 -8.71
C GLU A 255 -31.19 -6.80 -9.00
N GLY A 256 -31.69 -5.71 -9.54
CA GLY A 256 -33.13 -5.49 -9.65
C GLY A 256 -33.58 -4.95 -10.98
N ASN A 257 -34.90 -4.88 -11.12
CA ASN A 257 -35.55 -4.13 -12.17
C ASN A 257 -35.27 -2.66 -11.99
N TYR A 258 -34.46 -2.09 -12.84
CA TYR A 258 -34.27 -0.65 -12.90
C TYR A 258 -34.85 -0.12 -14.21
N ASP A 259 -35.42 1.05 -14.12
CA ASP A 259 -35.84 1.82 -15.26
C ASP A 259 -34.65 2.61 -15.80
N SER A 260 -34.41 2.52 -17.10
CA SER A 260 -33.29 3.16 -17.77
C SER A 260 -33.28 4.68 -17.57
N ALA A 261 -34.43 5.34 -17.51
CA ALA A 261 -34.53 6.78 -17.28
C ALA A 261 -34.11 7.16 -15.86
N THR A 262 -34.42 6.33 -14.86
CA THR A 262 -34.01 6.53 -13.47
C THR A 262 -32.49 6.37 -13.34
N LEU A 263 -31.91 5.34 -13.97
CA LEU A 263 -30.45 5.13 -13.97
C LEU A 263 -29.73 6.26 -14.70
N GLU A 264 -30.24 6.71 -15.83
CA GLU A 264 -29.70 7.84 -16.58
C GLU A 264 -29.72 9.14 -15.76
N SER A 265 -30.84 9.41 -15.09
CA SER A 265 -30.98 10.58 -14.22
C SER A 265 -29.97 10.57 -13.07
N GLU A 266 -29.78 9.41 -12.44
CA GLU A 266 -28.83 9.26 -11.34
C GLU A 266 -27.37 9.40 -11.81
N VAL A 267 -27.00 8.80 -12.96
CA VAL A 267 -25.69 8.99 -13.58
C VAL A 267 -25.45 10.47 -13.89
N LYS A 268 -26.43 11.16 -14.49
CA LYS A 268 -26.35 12.62 -14.73
C LYS A 268 -26.11 13.38 -13.41
N ARG A 269 -26.85 13.06 -12.35
CA ARG A 269 -26.70 13.70 -11.04
C ARG A 269 -25.29 13.53 -10.48
N LEU A 270 -24.75 12.30 -10.51
CA LEU A 270 -23.37 12.02 -10.04
C LEU A 270 -22.31 12.75 -10.87
N MET A 271 -22.58 12.97 -12.16
CA MET A 271 -21.68 13.69 -13.06
C MET A 271 -21.77 15.20 -12.93
N MET A 272 -22.80 15.72 -12.30
CA MET A 272 -22.96 17.17 -12.02
C MET A 272 -22.28 17.60 -10.72
N ASP A 273 -21.78 16.68 -9.93
CA ASP A 273 -20.99 17.00 -8.74
C ASP A 273 -19.68 17.69 -9.10
N SER A 274 -19.13 18.52 -8.20
CA SER A 274 -18.12 19.56 -8.51
C SER A 274 -16.86 19.06 -9.23
N ASP A 275 -16.45 17.83 -8.95
CA ASP A 275 -15.31 17.21 -9.61
C ASP A 275 -15.64 16.63 -11.01
N VAL A 276 -16.90 16.54 -11.33
CA VAL A 276 -17.43 15.96 -12.56
C VAL A 276 -17.87 17.03 -13.57
N LYS A 277 -17.96 18.31 -13.19
CA LYS A 277 -18.29 19.42 -14.10
C LYS A 277 -17.39 19.52 -15.34
N LYS A 278 -16.16 18.98 -15.24
CA LYS A 278 -15.22 18.88 -16.38
C LYS A 278 -15.57 17.76 -17.37
N LYS A 279 -16.62 16.98 -17.10
CA LYS A 279 -16.98 15.75 -17.81
C LYS A 279 -18.40 15.81 -18.41
N SER A 280 -18.89 16.99 -18.72
CA SER A 280 -20.28 17.32 -19.06
C SER A 280 -20.87 16.66 -20.32
N GLY A 281 -20.08 15.95 -21.10
CA GLY A 281 -20.58 15.29 -22.32
C GLY A 281 -20.77 13.75 -22.23
N ILE A 282 -20.50 13.17 -21.06
CA ILE A 282 -20.35 11.72 -20.93
C ILE A 282 -21.65 10.95 -21.10
N TYR A 283 -22.72 11.43 -20.51
CA TYR A 283 -24.00 10.72 -20.52
C TYR A 283 -24.64 10.62 -21.91
N GLN A 284 -24.24 11.47 -22.88
CA GLN A 284 -24.69 11.34 -24.27
C GLN A 284 -24.20 10.07 -24.95
N TYR A 285 -23.23 9.37 -24.33
CA TYR A 285 -22.58 8.20 -24.90
C TYR A 285 -22.78 6.91 -24.09
N VAL A 286 -23.48 7.01 -22.96
CA VAL A 286 -23.72 5.88 -22.04
C VAL A 286 -25.04 5.20 -22.36
N PHE A 287 -26.03 5.96 -22.84
CA PHE A 287 -27.39 5.51 -23.13
C PHE A 287 -27.74 5.68 -24.61
#